data_c9098ac2536ead9c87983e4771cc5611
#
_entry.id   c9098ac2536ead9c87983e4771cc5611
#
_cell.length_a   1.000
_cell.length_b   1.000
_cell.length_c   1.000
_cell.angle_alpha   90.00
_cell.angle_beta   90.00
_cell.angle_gamma   90.00
#
_symmetry.space_group_name_H-M   'P 1'
#
loop_
_entity.id
_entity.type
_entity.pdbx_description
1 polymer ?
#
loop_
_entity_poly.entity_id
_entity_poly.type
_entity_poly.pdbx_seq_one_letter_code
_entity_poly.pdbx_strand_id
1 'polypeptide(L)'
;WWMFAVVAFLIFVLLQIPAAWLIAKFYKNNQVLHNVSGNIWHGQADWQTGKLRGTVLWTTRPLDLLLLRAGTNLEIYSANTKLEGVLAYGFGKKIMVRDLNGQIAPETLKSLANWQWPSNAIQLQEIDFNYKKEQGFDQVDGGIQWAGGELMYIFAQRPQQMQIPSLAGRLSQEQNKLMV
;
A
#
# COMPACT_ATOMS: atom_id res chain seq x y z
N TRP A 1 19.50 33.66 -21.60
CA TRP A 1 20.38 33.13 -20.55
C TRP A 1 19.70 33.24 -19.17
N TRP A 2 19.14 34.37 -18.79
CA TRP A 2 18.46 34.54 -17.50
C TRP A 2 17.26 33.60 -17.32
N MET A 3 16.44 33.42 -18.33
CA MET A 3 15.29 32.55 -18.28
C MET A 3 15.70 31.08 -18.05
N PHE A 4 16.80 30.66 -18.68
CA PHE A 4 17.37 29.33 -18.48
C PHE A 4 17.87 29.14 -17.02
N ALA A 5 18.54 30.15 -16.47
CA ALA A 5 19.01 30.13 -15.09
C ALA A 5 17.86 30.05 -14.08
N VAL A 6 16.78 30.78 -14.32
CA VAL A 6 15.58 30.74 -13.46
C VAL A 6 14.90 29.37 -13.53
N VAL A 7 14.76 28.79 -14.73
CA VAL A 7 14.17 27.45 -14.88
C VAL A 7 15.05 26.39 -14.19
N ALA A 8 16.36 26.45 -14.38
CA ALA A 8 17.28 25.53 -13.72
C ALA A 8 17.24 25.66 -12.20
N PHE A 9 17.15 26.88 -11.68
CA PHE A 9 17.00 27.13 -10.24
C PHE A 9 15.68 26.57 -9.70
N LEU A 10 14.56 26.75 -10.41
CA LEU A 10 13.27 26.21 -10.00
C LEU A 10 13.29 24.66 -9.99
N ILE A 11 13.89 24.05 -11.00
CA ILE A 11 14.09 22.60 -11.03
C ILE A 11 14.92 22.13 -9.84
N PHE A 12 16.03 22.83 -9.54
CA PHE A 12 16.87 22.48 -8.41
C PHE A 12 16.13 22.59 -7.07
N VAL A 13 15.32 23.63 -6.87
CA VAL A 13 14.49 23.78 -5.67
C VAL A 13 13.47 22.64 -5.57
N LEU A 14 12.81 22.30 -6.67
CA LEU A 14 11.83 21.19 -6.71
C LEU A 14 12.49 19.85 -6.35
N LEU A 15 13.73 19.63 -6.78
CA LEU A 15 14.45 18.38 -6.48
C LEU A 15 14.83 18.26 -5.00
N GLN A 16 14.90 19.35 -4.27
CA GLN A 16 15.32 19.37 -2.87
C GLN A 16 14.20 19.54 -1.85
N ILE A 17 12.95 19.58 -2.26
CA ILE A 17 11.83 19.75 -1.31
C ILE A 17 11.84 18.60 -0.28
N PRO A 18 12.01 18.88 1.03
CA PRO A 18 12.00 17.86 2.05
C PRO A 18 10.61 17.25 2.20
N ALA A 19 10.52 15.92 2.26
CA ALA A 19 9.25 15.23 2.44
C ALA A 19 8.57 15.60 3.77
N ALA A 20 9.35 15.76 4.84
CA ALA A 20 8.84 16.16 6.16
C ALA A 20 8.11 17.50 6.13
N TRP A 21 8.62 18.49 5.36
CA TRP A 21 7.98 19.79 5.21
C TRP A 21 6.62 19.68 4.52
N LEU A 22 6.55 18.87 3.46
CA LEU A 22 5.32 18.64 2.70
C LEU A 22 4.25 17.99 3.58
N ILE A 23 4.62 16.94 4.29
CA ILE A 23 3.71 16.21 5.20
C ILE A 23 3.22 17.13 6.32
N ALA A 24 4.09 17.91 6.96
CA ALA A 24 3.71 18.85 7.99
C ALA A 24 2.76 19.93 7.50
N LYS A 25 2.90 20.37 6.25
CA LYS A 25 2.06 21.41 5.66
C LYS A 25 0.67 20.91 5.27
N PHE A 26 0.59 19.72 4.64
CA PHE A 26 -0.66 19.17 4.08
C PHE A 26 -1.39 18.23 5.03
N TYR A 27 -0.68 17.67 6.01
CA TYR A 27 -1.23 16.68 6.94
C TYR A 27 -1.03 17.13 8.40
N LYS A 28 -1.62 18.28 8.76
CA LYS A 28 -1.44 18.96 10.05
C LYS A 28 -1.75 18.11 11.29
N ASN A 29 -2.61 17.10 11.18
CA ASN A 29 -2.98 16.19 12.26
C ASN A 29 -2.41 14.78 12.04
N ASN A 30 -1.19 14.70 11.49
CA ASN A 30 -0.57 13.41 11.22
C ASN A 30 -0.16 12.72 12.54
N GLN A 31 -0.95 11.74 12.94
CA GLN A 31 -0.64 10.83 14.05
C GLN A 31 -0.12 9.47 13.57
N VAL A 32 -0.04 9.28 12.25
CA VAL A 32 0.29 8.00 11.63
C VAL A 32 1.75 7.93 11.21
N LEU A 33 2.30 9.00 10.62
CA LEU A 33 3.66 9.02 10.08
C LEU A 33 4.62 9.72 11.04
N HIS A 34 5.73 9.06 11.34
CA HIS A 34 6.79 9.55 12.20
C HIS A 34 8.14 9.43 11.49
N ASN A 35 9.17 10.10 12.00
CA ASN A 35 10.55 9.98 11.52
C ASN A 35 10.70 10.11 9.99
N VAL A 36 9.94 11.03 9.41
CA VAL A 36 9.97 11.26 7.95
C VAL A 36 11.34 11.80 7.55
N SER A 37 12.00 11.12 6.63
CA SER A 37 13.31 11.48 6.10
C SER A 37 13.34 11.38 4.57
N GLY A 38 14.30 12.11 3.97
CA GLY A 38 14.42 12.20 2.51
C GLY A 38 13.63 13.37 1.92
N ASN A 39 13.42 13.30 0.62
CA ASN A 39 12.72 14.31 -0.17
C ASN A 39 11.47 13.75 -0.83
N ILE A 40 10.77 14.55 -1.63
CA ILE A 40 9.55 14.11 -2.32
C ILE A 40 9.79 13.00 -3.35
N TRP A 41 11.03 12.85 -3.81
CA TRP A 41 11.39 11.87 -4.84
C TRP A 41 11.78 10.53 -4.25
N HIS A 42 12.52 10.54 -3.14
CA HIS A 42 12.94 9.34 -2.42
C HIS A 42 12.93 9.63 -0.93
N GLY A 43 12.37 8.75 -0.16
CA GLY A 43 12.38 8.89 1.27
C GLY A 43 11.78 7.70 1.99
N GLN A 44 11.73 7.85 3.28
CA GLN A 44 11.13 6.88 4.17
C GLN A 44 10.43 7.56 5.33
N ALA A 45 9.47 6.88 5.89
CA ALA A 45 8.79 7.28 7.12
C ALA A 45 8.40 6.05 7.91
N ASP A 46 8.43 6.18 9.23
CA ASP A 46 7.83 5.19 10.11
C ASP A 46 6.33 5.48 10.20
N TRP A 47 5.53 4.44 10.20
CA TRP A 47 4.09 4.57 10.38
C TRP A 47 3.60 3.74 11.57
N GLN A 48 2.60 4.26 12.24
CA GLN A 48 1.95 3.58 13.35
C GLN A 48 0.43 3.79 13.28
N THR A 49 -0.32 2.70 13.35
CA THR A 49 -1.79 2.73 13.40
C THR A 49 -2.27 1.69 14.40
N GLY A 50 -2.75 2.17 15.54
CA GLY A 50 -3.11 1.29 16.65
C GLY A 50 -1.91 0.47 17.15
N LYS A 51 -2.01 -0.85 17.05
CA LYS A 51 -0.93 -1.78 17.45
C LYS A 51 0.06 -2.08 16.31
N LEU A 52 -0.29 -1.72 15.09
CA LEU A 52 0.57 -1.91 13.92
C LEU A 52 1.56 -0.77 13.79
N ARG A 53 2.79 -1.12 13.47
CA ARG A 53 3.87 -0.19 13.16
C ARG A 53 4.75 -0.76 12.07
N GLY A 54 5.37 0.12 11.32
CA GLY A 54 6.24 -0.31 10.25
C GLY A 54 6.94 0.87 9.61
N THR A 55 7.55 0.62 8.47
CA THR A 55 8.26 1.63 7.68
C THR A 55 7.69 1.62 6.26
N VAL A 56 7.50 2.77 5.70
CA VAL A 56 7.16 2.97 4.29
C VAL A 56 8.32 3.68 3.61
N LEU A 57 8.75 3.13 2.47
CA LEU A 57 9.71 3.75 1.57
C LEU A 57 8.98 4.16 0.30
N TRP A 58 9.40 5.29 -0.28
CA TRP A 58 8.86 5.74 -1.55
C TRP A 58 9.96 6.21 -2.50
N THR A 59 9.71 5.94 -3.77
CA THR A 59 10.51 6.46 -4.89
C THR A 59 9.56 6.97 -5.94
N THR A 60 9.45 8.29 -6.07
CA THR A 60 8.56 8.94 -7.04
C THR A 60 9.09 8.76 -8.46
N ARG A 61 8.20 8.52 -9.39
CA ARG A 61 8.47 8.33 -10.80
C ARG A 61 8.26 9.65 -11.57
N PRO A 62 9.31 10.43 -11.83
CA PRO A 62 9.15 11.77 -12.43
C PRO A 62 8.55 11.73 -13.83
N LEU A 63 8.76 10.67 -14.60
CA LEU A 63 8.19 10.51 -15.93
C LEU A 63 6.66 10.37 -15.93
N ASP A 64 6.08 9.90 -14.85
CA ASP A 64 4.62 9.82 -14.73
C ASP A 64 3.96 11.20 -14.66
N LEU A 65 4.71 12.24 -14.26
CA LEU A 65 4.22 13.63 -14.28
C LEU A 65 3.96 14.12 -15.70
N LEU A 66 4.73 13.64 -16.70
CA LEU A 66 4.49 13.94 -18.12
C LEU A 66 3.16 13.37 -18.60
N LEU A 67 2.66 12.33 -17.96
CA LEU A 67 1.36 11.70 -18.22
C LEU A 67 0.26 12.28 -17.33
N LEU A 68 0.49 13.42 -16.70
CA LEU A 68 -0.43 14.11 -15.78
C LEU A 68 -0.91 13.20 -14.63
N ARG A 69 -0.03 12.36 -14.12
CA ARG A 69 -0.26 11.52 -12.95
C ARG A 69 0.97 11.53 -12.06
N ALA A 70 0.75 11.51 -10.76
CA ALA A 70 1.81 11.38 -9.78
C ALA A 70 1.95 9.89 -9.43
N GLY A 71 3.02 9.27 -9.91
CA GLY A 71 3.33 7.86 -9.65
C GLY A 71 4.49 7.72 -8.68
N THR A 72 4.39 6.74 -7.77
CA THR A 72 5.45 6.42 -6.82
C THR A 72 5.51 4.92 -6.58
N ASN A 73 6.71 4.36 -6.56
CA ASN A 73 6.95 3.02 -6.05
C ASN A 73 6.88 3.10 -4.53
N LEU A 74 6.11 2.22 -3.92
CA LEU A 74 5.97 2.10 -2.48
C LEU A 74 6.45 0.73 -2.03
N GLU A 75 7.18 0.71 -0.92
CA GLU A 75 7.50 -0.51 -0.20
C GLU A 75 7.06 -0.32 1.25
N ILE A 76 6.26 -1.23 1.75
CA ILE A 76 5.70 -1.18 3.10
C ILE A 76 6.19 -2.39 3.88
N TYR A 77 6.80 -2.12 5.02
CA TYR A 77 7.29 -3.13 5.94
C TYR A 77 6.57 -3.03 7.27
N SER A 78 6.15 -4.15 7.83
CA SER A 78 5.57 -4.22 9.17
C SER A 78 5.75 -5.62 9.74
N ALA A 79 6.61 -5.79 10.73
CA ALA A 79 7.00 -7.11 11.26
C ALA A 79 7.39 -8.07 10.11
N ASN A 80 6.63 -9.15 9.90
CA ASN A 80 6.85 -10.13 8.84
C ASN A 80 6.02 -9.84 7.57
N THR A 81 5.36 -8.69 7.51
CA THR A 81 4.62 -8.23 6.32
C THR A 81 5.55 -7.39 5.44
N LYS A 82 5.59 -7.71 4.17
CA LYS A 82 6.27 -6.93 3.13
C LYS A 82 5.33 -6.78 1.94
N LEU A 83 5.08 -5.54 1.56
CA LEU A 83 4.29 -5.19 0.37
C LEU A 83 5.08 -4.23 -0.49
N GLU A 84 5.05 -4.43 -1.79
CA GLU A 84 5.66 -3.55 -2.79
C GLU A 84 4.71 -3.35 -3.96
N GLY A 85 4.69 -2.15 -4.53
CA GLY A 85 3.82 -1.84 -5.65
C GLY A 85 3.96 -0.40 -6.09
N VAL A 86 3.24 -0.05 -7.14
CA VAL A 86 3.19 1.30 -7.70
C VAL A 86 1.86 1.94 -7.33
N LEU A 87 1.92 3.06 -6.63
CA LEU A 87 0.75 3.90 -6.36
C LEU A 87 0.80 5.11 -7.29
N ALA A 88 -0.26 5.34 -8.05
CA ALA A 88 -0.37 6.53 -8.88
C ALA A 88 -1.69 7.26 -8.61
N TYR A 89 -1.59 8.58 -8.59
CA TYR A 89 -2.73 9.47 -8.46
C TYR A 89 -2.89 10.28 -9.75
N GLY A 90 -4.00 10.08 -10.42
CA GLY A 90 -4.27 10.69 -11.72
C GLY A 90 -5.42 11.69 -11.71
N PHE A 91 -5.68 12.28 -12.87
CA PHE A 91 -6.79 13.18 -13.09
C PHE A 91 -8.13 12.56 -12.67
N GLY A 92 -9.05 13.39 -12.15
CA GLY A 92 -10.37 12.93 -11.70
C GLY A 92 -10.36 12.20 -10.36
N LYS A 93 -9.32 12.44 -9.51
CA LYS A 93 -9.19 11.82 -8.18
C LYS A 93 -9.16 10.29 -8.23
N LYS A 94 -8.58 9.75 -9.29
CA LYS A 94 -8.41 8.32 -9.49
C LYS A 94 -7.12 7.86 -8.82
N ILE A 95 -7.23 6.92 -7.90
CA ILE A 95 -6.11 6.19 -7.32
C ILE A 95 -5.91 4.93 -8.14
N MET A 96 -4.68 4.66 -8.55
CA MET A 96 -4.29 3.48 -9.29
C MET A 96 -3.21 2.74 -8.51
N VAL A 97 -3.43 1.48 -8.25
CA VAL A 97 -2.42 0.57 -7.70
C VAL A 97 -2.04 -0.40 -8.81
N ARG A 98 -0.75 -0.63 -9.00
CA ARG A 98 -0.19 -1.52 -10.02
C ARG A 98 0.90 -2.38 -9.40
N ASP A 99 0.98 -3.61 -9.89
CA ASP A 99 2.03 -4.57 -9.53
C ASP A 99 2.17 -4.71 -8.00
N LEU A 100 1.04 -4.72 -7.26
CA LEU A 100 1.10 -4.92 -5.82
C LEU A 100 1.42 -6.37 -5.53
N ASN A 101 2.62 -6.58 -5.01
CA ASN A 101 3.16 -7.88 -4.66
C ASN A 101 3.55 -7.92 -3.18
N GLY A 102 3.60 -9.11 -2.61
CA GLY A 102 4.15 -9.32 -1.29
C GLY A 102 3.39 -10.29 -0.43
N GLN A 103 3.66 -10.23 0.86
CA GLN A 103 3.03 -11.09 1.84
C GLN A 103 2.49 -10.30 3.03
N ILE A 104 1.34 -10.72 3.52
CA ILE A 104 0.72 -10.18 4.73
C ILE A 104 0.81 -11.25 5.82
N ALA A 105 1.53 -10.93 6.88
CA ALA A 105 1.71 -11.83 8.00
C ALA A 105 0.42 -11.99 8.82
N PRO A 106 0.19 -13.16 9.46
CA PRO A 106 -0.99 -13.40 10.29
C PRO A 106 -1.13 -12.40 11.43
N GLU A 107 -0.04 -11.91 12.00
CA GLU A 107 -0.02 -10.91 13.07
C GLU A 107 -0.62 -9.59 12.59
N THR A 108 -0.30 -9.20 11.36
CA THR A 108 -0.86 -8.01 10.72
C THR A 108 -2.37 -8.17 10.50
N LEU A 109 -2.80 -9.31 9.99
CA LEU A 109 -4.21 -9.63 9.78
C LEU A 109 -5.01 -9.61 11.09
N LYS A 110 -4.47 -10.21 12.16
CA LYS A 110 -5.08 -10.19 13.52
C LYS A 110 -5.24 -8.78 14.07
N SER A 111 -4.35 -7.88 13.71
CA SER A 111 -4.42 -6.48 14.15
C SER A 111 -5.44 -5.65 13.35
N LEU A 112 -5.71 -6.02 12.10
CA LEU A 112 -6.68 -5.35 11.23
C LEU A 112 -8.12 -5.79 11.54
N ALA A 113 -8.31 -7.06 11.83
CA ALA A 113 -9.62 -7.60 12.14
C ALA A 113 -9.52 -8.61 13.30
N ASN A 114 -10.42 -8.47 14.26
CA ASN A 114 -10.44 -9.32 15.45
C ASN A 114 -11.05 -10.71 15.16
N TRP A 115 -10.50 -11.35 14.12
CA TRP A 115 -10.84 -12.72 13.74
C TRP A 115 -9.72 -13.67 14.10
N GLN A 116 -10.06 -14.94 14.17
CA GLN A 116 -9.05 -16.00 14.25
C GLN A 116 -8.51 -16.22 12.83
N TRP A 117 -7.32 -15.68 12.60
CA TRP A 117 -6.63 -15.84 11.33
C TRP A 117 -5.74 -17.11 11.37
N PRO A 118 -5.62 -17.80 10.26
CA PRO A 118 -4.74 -18.93 10.12
C PRO A 118 -3.28 -18.57 10.37
N SER A 119 -2.45 -19.58 10.65
CA SER A 119 -1.05 -19.38 11.04
C SER A 119 -0.12 -18.94 9.91
N ASN A 120 -0.55 -19.08 8.66
CA ASN A 120 0.29 -18.76 7.50
C ASN A 120 -0.03 -17.40 6.87
N ALA A 121 0.98 -16.80 6.27
CA ALA A 121 0.86 -15.52 5.56
C ALA A 121 0.02 -15.65 4.28
N ILE A 122 -0.65 -14.57 3.93
CA ILE A 122 -1.32 -14.41 2.63
C ILE A 122 -0.31 -13.83 1.65
N GLN A 123 -0.18 -14.44 0.48
CA GLN A 123 0.64 -13.96 -0.63
C GLN A 123 -0.24 -13.19 -1.61
N LEU A 124 0.22 -12.02 -2.01
CA LEU A 124 -0.37 -11.19 -3.04
C LEU A 124 0.51 -11.23 -4.27
N GLN A 125 -0.08 -11.39 -5.46
CA GLN A 125 0.64 -11.53 -6.72
C GLN A 125 0.01 -10.62 -7.77
N GLU A 126 0.79 -9.66 -8.25
CA GLU A 126 0.46 -8.75 -9.35
C GLU A 126 -0.96 -8.15 -9.22
N ILE A 127 -1.29 -7.66 -8.02
CA ILE A 127 -2.60 -7.07 -7.80
C ILE A 127 -2.63 -5.66 -8.36
N ASP A 128 -3.53 -5.48 -9.33
CA ASP A 128 -3.84 -4.22 -9.97
C ASP A 128 -5.25 -3.78 -9.64
N PHE A 129 -5.44 -2.52 -9.30
CA PHE A 129 -6.78 -1.95 -9.22
C PHE A 129 -6.78 -0.44 -9.39
N ASN A 130 -7.94 0.08 -9.78
CA ASN A 130 -8.23 1.49 -9.76
C ASN A 130 -9.33 1.76 -8.74
N TYR A 131 -9.25 2.90 -8.07
CA TYR A 131 -10.28 3.34 -7.13
C TYR A 131 -10.66 4.79 -7.40
N LYS A 132 -11.96 5.06 -7.47
CA LYS A 132 -12.53 6.40 -7.47
C LYS A 132 -13.58 6.50 -6.37
N LYS A 133 -13.53 7.57 -5.60
CA LYS A 133 -14.43 7.75 -4.45
C LYS A 133 -15.91 7.64 -4.81
N GLU A 134 -16.31 8.07 -6.01
CA GLU A 134 -17.72 8.08 -6.45
C GLU A 134 -18.15 6.80 -7.18
N GLN A 135 -17.21 6.04 -7.72
CA GLN A 135 -17.46 4.86 -8.55
C GLN A 135 -17.01 3.55 -7.90
N GLY A 136 -16.21 3.64 -6.80
CA GLY A 136 -15.64 2.47 -6.15
C GLY A 136 -14.43 1.90 -6.87
N PHE A 137 -14.25 0.59 -6.76
CA PHE A 137 -13.16 -0.15 -7.42
C PHE A 137 -13.48 -0.40 -8.89
N ASP A 138 -12.47 -0.27 -9.73
CA ASP A 138 -12.50 -0.50 -11.14
C ASP A 138 -11.21 -1.18 -11.61
N GLN A 139 -11.31 -2.06 -12.60
CA GLN A 139 -10.17 -2.79 -13.16
C GLN A 139 -9.35 -3.55 -12.11
N VAL A 140 -10.02 -4.39 -11.32
CA VAL A 140 -9.34 -5.24 -10.35
C VAL A 140 -8.87 -6.52 -11.03
N ASP A 141 -7.58 -6.84 -10.93
CA ASP A 141 -6.97 -8.10 -11.37
C ASP A 141 -5.85 -8.49 -10.39
N GLY A 142 -5.48 -9.75 -10.36
CA GLY A 142 -4.37 -10.26 -9.58
C GLY A 142 -4.64 -11.59 -8.91
N GLY A 143 -3.63 -12.12 -8.23
CA GLY A 143 -3.67 -13.38 -7.52
C GLY A 143 -3.55 -13.23 -6.01
N ILE A 144 -4.31 -14.05 -5.28
CA ILE A 144 -4.14 -14.21 -3.84
C ILE A 144 -3.90 -15.68 -3.57
N GLN A 145 -2.85 -15.99 -2.83
CA GLN A 145 -2.53 -17.34 -2.40
C GLN A 145 -2.38 -17.39 -0.89
N TRP A 146 -2.90 -18.44 -0.32
CA TRP A 146 -2.75 -18.72 1.10
C TRP A 146 -2.45 -20.20 1.29
N ALA A 147 -1.36 -20.50 1.98
CA ALA A 147 -0.90 -21.89 2.16
C ALA A 147 -1.79 -22.72 3.11
N GLY A 148 -2.86 -22.12 3.63
CA GLY A 148 -3.70 -22.77 4.62
C GLY A 148 -3.06 -22.74 6.00
N GLY A 149 -3.38 -23.69 6.83
CA GLY A 149 -2.79 -23.82 8.16
C GLY A 149 -3.79 -24.19 9.24
N GLU A 150 -3.29 -24.23 10.44
CA GLU A 150 -4.10 -24.56 11.60
C GLU A 150 -4.91 -23.36 12.08
N LEU A 151 -6.19 -23.57 12.27
CA LEU A 151 -7.09 -22.62 12.89
C LEU A 151 -7.57 -23.21 14.22
N MET A 152 -7.30 -22.50 15.31
CA MET A 152 -7.86 -22.84 16.62
C MET A 152 -9.11 -22.01 16.87
N TYR A 153 -10.22 -22.65 17.14
CA TYR A 153 -11.46 -21.99 17.49
C TYR A 153 -12.11 -22.61 18.71
N ILE A 154 -12.91 -21.84 19.43
CA ILE A 154 -13.63 -22.32 20.61
C ILE A 154 -15.04 -22.68 20.19
N PHE A 155 -15.37 -23.96 20.27
CA PHE A 155 -16.74 -24.44 20.05
C PHE A 155 -17.24 -25.16 21.31
N ALA A 156 -18.41 -24.79 21.80
CA ALA A 156 -19.02 -25.32 23.02
C ALA A 156 -18.05 -25.31 24.23
N GLN A 157 -17.31 -24.20 24.41
CA GLN A 157 -16.31 -24.01 25.47
C GLN A 157 -15.10 -24.95 25.40
N ARG A 158 -14.91 -25.64 24.30
CA ARG A 158 -13.73 -26.51 24.09
C ARG A 158 -12.90 -25.96 22.92
N PRO A 159 -11.57 -25.84 23.07
CA PRO A 159 -10.71 -25.51 21.95
C PRO A 159 -10.75 -26.66 20.95
N GLN A 160 -11.02 -26.33 19.70
CA GLN A 160 -10.95 -27.24 18.56
C GLN A 160 -9.95 -26.72 17.56
N GLN A 161 -9.30 -27.64 16.88
CA GLN A 161 -8.30 -27.36 15.86
C GLN A 161 -8.80 -27.88 14.53
N MET A 162 -8.73 -27.03 13.51
CA MET A 162 -9.08 -27.39 12.15
C MET A 162 -7.90 -27.09 11.24
N GLN A 163 -7.55 -28.03 10.39
CA GLN A 163 -6.59 -27.83 9.33
C GLN A 163 -7.32 -27.26 8.11
N ILE A 164 -6.98 -26.05 7.71
CA ILE A 164 -7.53 -25.41 6.51
C ILE A 164 -6.56 -25.69 5.34
N PRO A 165 -7.05 -26.20 4.20
CA PRO A 165 -6.22 -26.44 3.04
C PRO A 165 -5.70 -25.14 2.42
N SER A 166 -4.70 -25.25 1.55
CA SER A 166 -4.24 -24.12 0.75
C SER A 166 -5.37 -23.60 -0.15
N LEU A 167 -5.48 -22.29 -0.23
CA LEU A 167 -6.45 -21.60 -1.08
C LEU A 167 -5.69 -20.72 -2.06
N ALA A 168 -6.13 -20.73 -3.32
CA ALA A 168 -5.68 -19.80 -4.34
C ALA A 168 -6.91 -19.16 -4.98
N GLY A 169 -6.91 -17.84 -5.08
CA GLY A 169 -7.98 -17.07 -5.68
C GLY A 169 -7.41 -16.10 -6.71
N ARG A 170 -8.20 -15.80 -7.72
CA ARG A 170 -7.93 -14.73 -8.67
C ARG A 170 -8.95 -13.62 -8.46
N LEU A 171 -8.48 -12.42 -8.22
CA LEU A 171 -9.32 -11.24 -8.22
C LEU A 171 -9.64 -10.89 -9.66
N SER A 172 -10.90 -10.69 -9.96
CA SER A 172 -11.34 -10.15 -11.23
C SER A 172 -12.56 -9.27 -11.02
N GLN A 173 -12.77 -8.34 -11.91
CA GLN A 173 -13.96 -7.52 -11.88
C GLN A 173 -14.91 -7.98 -12.99
N GLU A 174 -16.11 -8.35 -12.60
CA GLU A 174 -17.20 -8.61 -13.52
C GLU A 174 -18.38 -7.68 -13.19
N GLN A 175 -18.83 -6.87 -14.18
CA GLN A 175 -19.99 -5.99 -14.08
C GLN A 175 -20.09 -5.16 -12.78
N ASN A 176 -19.02 -4.44 -12.41
CA ASN A 176 -18.95 -3.60 -11.19
C ASN A 176 -19.01 -4.37 -9.85
N LYS A 177 -18.82 -5.69 -9.85
CA LYS A 177 -18.69 -6.50 -8.64
C LYS A 177 -17.31 -7.12 -8.56
N LEU A 178 -16.74 -7.11 -7.36
CA LEU A 178 -15.47 -7.75 -7.07
C LEU A 178 -15.74 -9.26 -6.91
N MET A 179 -15.07 -10.08 -7.71
CA MET A 179 -15.13 -11.54 -7.64
C MET A 179 -13.80 -12.07 -7.06
N VAL A 180 -13.89 -13.04 -6.19
CA VAL A 180 -12.75 -13.73 -5.56
C VAL A 180 -12.83 -15.21 -5.86
#